data_1cfa291814f85ada69f677243dde2f5a
#
_entry.id   1cfa291814f85ada69f677243dde2f5a
#
_cell.length_a   1.000
_cell.length_b   1.000
_cell.length_c   1.000
_cell.angle_alpha   90.00
_cell.angle_beta   90.00
_cell.angle_gamma   90.00
#
_symmetry.space_group_name_H-M   'P 1'
#
loop_
_entity.id
_entity.type
_entity.pdbx_description
1 polymer ?
#
loop_
_entity_poly.entity_id
_entity_poly.type
_entity_poly.pdbx_seq_one_letter_code
_entity_poly.pdbx_strand_id
1 'polypeptide(L)' 'MEADKQAKMAEYIQSIAAIEDCMRPYREQRKELRRNFLENRWLSKDDISMAMKAFRMWE' A
#
# COMPACT_ATOMS: atom_id res chain seq x y z
N MET A 1 14.46 9.49 2.34
CA MET A 1 15.58 8.56 2.24
C MET A 1 15.09 7.18 1.86
N GLU A 2 15.96 6.39 1.23
CA GLU A 2 15.53 5.09 0.70
C GLU A 2 15.05 4.13 1.79
N ALA A 3 15.69 4.16 2.94
CA ALA A 3 15.31 3.27 4.03
C ALA A 3 13.88 3.55 4.51
N ASP A 4 13.54 4.83 4.60
CA ASP A 4 12.19 5.22 5.00
C ASP A 4 11.17 4.82 3.95
N LYS A 5 11.53 4.97 2.69
CA LYS A 5 10.66 4.61 1.59
C LYS A 5 10.37 3.12 1.58
N GLN A 6 11.41 2.30 1.79
CA GLN A 6 11.23 0.86 1.85
C GLN A 6 10.35 0.45 3.01
N ALA A 7 10.54 1.10 4.15
CA ALA A 7 9.71 0.83 5.32
C ALA A 7 8.25 1.18 5.03
N LYS A 8 8.02 2.30 4.36
CA LYS A 8 6.66 2.70 4.00
C LYS A 8 6.04 1.77 2.97
N MET A 9 6.82 1.28 2.02
CA MET A 9 6.32 0.32 1.05
C MET A 9 5.93 -0.99 1.72
N ALA A 10 6.75 -1.47 2.63
CA ALA A 10 6.43 -2.69 3.38
C ALA A 10 5.18 -2.49 4.21
N GLU A 11 5.06 -1.33 4.84
CA GLU A 11 3.88 -0.98 5.62
C GLU A 11 2.63 -0.96 4.75
N TYR A 12 2.74 -0.40 3.55
CA TYR A 12 1.63 -0.35 2.61
C TYR A 12 1.20 -1.76 2.20
N ILE A 13 2.16 -2.61 1.86
CA ILE A 13 1.88 -3.98 1.45
C ILE A 13 1.23 -4.75 2.59
N GLN A 14 1.72 -4.59 3.80
CA GLN A 14 1.13 -5.25 4.96
C GLN A 14 -0.30 -4.78 5.21
N SER A 15 -0.53 -3.49 5.02
CA SER A 15 -1.87 -2.93 5.19
C SER A 15 -2.83 -3.46 4.14
N ILE A 16 -2.38 -3.57 2.89
CA ILE A 16 -3.18 -4.13 1.82
C ILE A 16 -3.51 -5.59 2.12
N ALA A 17 -2.53 -6.35 2.58
CA ALA A 17 -2.76 -7.74 2.91
C ALA A 17 -3.80 -7.89 4.03
N ALA A 18 -3.72 -7.04 5.04
CA ALA A 18 -4.68 -7.06 6.13
C ALA A 18 -6.09 -6.70 5.64
N ILE A 19 -6.18 -5.73 4.73
CA ILE A 19 -7.46 -5.32 4.18
C ILE A 19 -8.08 -6.45 3.36
N GLU A 20 -7.27 -7.13 2.56
CA GLU A 20 -7.77 -8.23 1.74
C GLU A 20 -8.20 -9.44 2.57
N ASP A 21 -7.65 -9.56 3.76
CA ASP A 21 -8.04 -10.63 4.66
C ASP A 21 -9.41 -10.39 5.29
N CYS A 22 -9.92 -9.17 5.20
CA CYS A 22 -11.25 -8.82 5.69
C CYS A 22 -12.29 -9.13 4.62
N MET A 23 -13.42 -9.66 5.04
CA MET A 23 -14.50 -10.02 4.12
C MET A 23 -15.39 -8.82 3.76
N ARG A 24 -15.03 -7.64 4.17
CA ARG A 24 -15.81 -6.44 3.88
C ARG A 24 -15.29 -5.73 2.65
N PRO A 25 -16.06 -4.77 2.11
CA PRO A 25 -15.64 -4.09 0.89
C PRO A 25 -14.32 -3.38 1.08
N TYR A 26 -13.26 -4.07 0.73
CA TYR A 26 -11.91 -3.56 0.90
C TYR A 26 -11.58 -2.46 -0.09
N ARG A 27 -12.44 -2.24 -1.10
CA ARG A 27 -12.20 -1.21 -2.10
C ARG A 27 -12.05 0.17 -1.48
N GLU A 28 -12.96 0.50 -0.57
CA GLU A 28 -12.93 1.80 0.07
C GLU A 28 -11.74 1.93 1.00
N GLN A 29 -11.43 0.87 1.71
CA GLN A 29 -10.28 0.88 2.62
C GLN A 29 -8.97 1.01 1.85
N ARG A 30 -8.86 0.33 0.73
CA ARG A 30 -7.68 0.46 -0.14
C ARG A 30 -7.55 1.86 -0.68
N LYS A 31 -8.66 2.45 -1.06
CA LYS A 31 -8.68 3.80 -1.58
C LYS A 31 -8.24 4.81 -0.52
N GLU A 32 -8.73 4.64 0.69
CA GLU A 32 -8.32 5.49 1.80
C GLU A 32 -6.85 5.33 2.14
N LEU A 33 -6.39 4.10 2.16
CA LEU A 33 -4.99 3.83 2.46
C LEU A 33 -4.09 4.50 1.41
N ARG A 34 -4.43 4.32 0.14
CA ARG A 34 -3.68 4.93 -0.95
C ARG A 34 -3.67 6.45 -0.81
N ARG A 35 -4.83 7.01 -0.51
CA ARG A 35 -4.98 8.44 -0.35
C ARG A 35 -4.11 8.96 0.80
N ASN A 36 -4.13 8.26 1.92
CA ASN A 36 -3.33 8.66 3.07
C ASN A 36 -1.84 8.68 2.74
N PHE A 37 -1.37 7.65 2.07
CA PHE A 37 0.04 7.57 1.71
C PHE A 37 0.42 8.66 0.72
N LEU A 38 -0.48 8.99 -0.20
CA LEU A 38 -0.23 10.06 -1.17
C LEU A 38 -0.26 11.44 -0.52
N GLU A 39 -1.22 11.67 0.34
CA GLU A 39 -1.38 12.97 1.00
C GLU A 39 -0.22 13.25 1.94
N ASN A 40 0.25 12.24 2.63
CA ASN A 40 1.37 12.39 3.54
C ASN A 40 2.71 12.30 2.82
N ARG A 41 2.67 12.08 1.52
CA ARG A 41 3.87 11.99 0.69
C ARG A 41 4.82 10.90 1.15
N TRP A 42 4.28 9.88 1.76
CA TRP A 42 5.07 8.72 2.16
C TRP A 42 5.46 7.89 0.95
N LEU A 43 4.56 7.79 -0.03
CA LEU A 43 4.79 7.10 -1.28
C LEU A 43 4.22 7.91 -2.43
N SER A 44 4.82 7.80 -3.59
CA SER A 44 4.29 8.41 -4.80
C SER A 44 3.38 7.42 -5.52
N LYS A 45 2.73 7.88 -6.58
CA LYS A 45 1.87 7.03 -7.40
C LYS A 45 2.64 5.84 -7.92
N ASP A 46 3.85 6.08 -8.39
CA ASP A 46 4.69 5.02 -8.94
C ASP A 46 5.07 4.02 -7.86
N ASP A 47 5.37 4.52 -6.67
CA ASP A 47 5.73 3.66 -5.55
C ASP A 47 4.58 2.75 -5.18
N ILE A 48 3.37 3.29 -5.15
CA ILE A 48 2.19 2.50 -4.83
C ILE A 48 1.94 1.45 -5.90
N SER A 49 2.11 1.83 -7.16
CA SER A 49 1.96 0.92 -8.26
C SER A 49 2.96 -0.24 -8.16
N MET A 50 4.20 0.07 -7.81
CA MET A 50 5.23 -0.94 -7.62
C MET A 50 4.90 -1.85 -6.44
N ALA A 51 4.40 -1.27 -5.36
CA ALA A 51 4.03 -2.04 -4.18
C ALA A 51 2.92 -3.03 -4.50
N MET A 52 1.92 -2.58 -5.25
CA MET A 52 0.83 -3.46 -5.64
C MET A 52 1.29 -4.56 -6.59
N LYS A 53 2.23 -4.24 -7.45
CA LYS A 53 2.80 -5.23 -8.35
C LYS A 53 3.56 -6.28 -7.57
N ALA A 54 4.35 -5.85 -6.60
CA ALA A 54 5.09 -6.77 -5.74
C ALA A 54 4.13 -7.64 -4.94
N PHE A 55 3.05 -7.07 -4.46
CA PHE A 55 2.05 -7.80 -3.71
C PHE A 55 1.43 -8.91 -4.56
N ARG A 56 1.12 -8.61 -5.82
CA ARG A 56 0.54 -9.60 -6.71
C ARG A 56 1.53 -10.74 -7.00
N MET A 57 2.78 -10.39 -7.16
CA MET A 57 3.80 -11.39 -7.45
C MET A 57 4.12 -12.26 -6.25
N TRP A 58 3.78 -11.77 -5.08
CA TRP A 58 4.00 -12.51 -3.85
C TRP A 58 3.18 -13.78 -3.78
N GLU A 59 2.02 -13.75 -4.38
CA GLU A 59 1.18 -14.92 -4.43
C GLU A 59 1.78 -16.00 -5.31
#